data_e6d00858d537a6b40d814cb07dc89ff4
#
_entry.id   e6d00858d537a6b40d814cb07dc89ff4
#
_cell.length_a   1.000
_cell.length_b   1.000
_cell.length_c   1.000
_cell.angle_alpha   90.00
_cell.angle_beta   90.00
_cell.angle_gamma   90.00
#
_symmetry.space_group_name_H-M   'P 1'
#
loop_
_entity.id
_entity.type
_entity.pdbx_description
1 polymer ?
#
loop_
_entity_poly.entity_id
_entity_poly.type
_entity_poly.pdbx_seq_one_letter_code
_entity_poly.pdbx_strand_id
1 'polypeptide(L)'
;MTQTHLPEATQTAPPPKWLQCNGRQLQKIAYAALTWLEQNHQHVNSLNVFPVPDGDTGTNMLLTMKSAYGRVQNSQEEHVGKVAEQLAHGALMGARGNSGVILSQIWRGLAKGLKGKETFDAADLAHALQAAADTAYSGVMKPVEGTILTVIREGASEAADAAKKSRDLRFLLERVLERSRQALERTPDQLAILKQAGVVDSGGQGLVYILEGMLNYVYGKMNELMFTAVPSSNHVGLNRPMSAQELAMPDGGSIENPYDVQFILMGENLNVTEVRNRIDAMGDSTVVVGDETTIKVHIHVKDPGVPLSYGISLGQITDVVVENMQMQMEEIVQQPTIPVATAVPLVKPTVQPGQVGVVAVAAGEGLAEIFRSMGASYVVSGGQTNNPSIEELFQAIQDVPTDKVVILPNNKNIILAAEAARDLSP
;
A
#
# COMPACT_ATOMS: atom_id res chain seq x y z
N MET A 1 -25.55 58.83 2.10
CA MET A 1 -25.84 57.39 2.30
C MET A 1 -25.63 56.71 0.97
N THR A 2 -24.45 56.22 0.74
CA THR A 2 -24.05 55.51 -0.48
C THR A 2 -24.17 54.02 -0.23
N GLN A 3 -25.15 53.35 -0.84
CA GLN A 3 -25.27 51.90 -0.78
C GLN A 3 -24.19 51.27 -1.68
N THR A 4 -23.27 50.58 -1.05
CA THR A 4 -22.27 49.71 -1.71
C THR A 4 -22.98 48.42 -2.11
N HIS A 5 -23.26 48.26 -3.42
CA HIS A 5 -23.63 46.97 -4.01
C HIS A 5 -22.45 45.98 -3.87
N LEU A 6 -22.63 44.92 -3.10
CA LEU A 6 -21.80 43.73 -3.18
C LEU A 6 -22.05 43.03 -4.52
N PRO A 7 -21.01 42.60 -5.24
CA PRO A 7 -21.22 41.85 -6.48
C PRO A 7 -21.85 40.48 -6.16
N GLU A 8 -22.96 40.17 -6.85
CA GLU A 8 -23.58 38.87 -6.84
C GLU A 8 -22.56 37.79 -7.21
N ALA A 9 -22.44 36.77 -6.39
CA ALA A 9 -21.63 35.59 -6.66
C ALA A 9 -22.13 34.98 -7.99
N THR A 10 -21.29 35.02 -9.00
CA THR A 10 -21.53 34.36 -10.28
C THR A 10 -21.72 32.87 -10.00
N GLN A 11 -22.95 32.39 -10.11
CA GLN A 11 -23.28 30.97 -10.14
C GLN A 11 -22.58 30.38 -11.37
N THR A 12 -21.43 29.75 -11.15
CA THR A 12 -20.76 28.94 -12.19
C THR A 12 -21.70 27.80 -12.56
N ALA A 13 -21.97 27.66 -13.85
CA ALA A 13 -22.79 26.56 -14.37
C ALA A 13 -22.22 25.21 -13.84
N PRO A 14 -23.10 24.26 -13.47
CA PRO A 14 -22.63 22.96 -13.01
C PRO A 14 -21.73 22.34 -14.09
N PRO A 15 -20.60 21.72 -13.69
CA PRO A 15 -19.67 21.14 -14.64
C PRO A 15 -20.39 20.08 -15.51
N PRO A 16 -20.02 19.92 -16.79
CA PRO A 16 -20.68 18.99 -17.71
C PRO A 16 -20.62 17.56 -17.15
N LYS A 17 -21.71 16.79 -17.31
CA LYS A 17 -21.81 15.41 -16.81
C LYS A 17 -20.69 14.55 -17.41
N TRP A 18 -20.11 13.67 -16.59
CA TRP A 18 -19.14 12.71 -17.03
C TRP A 18 -19.81 11.34 -17.23
N LEU A 19 -20.07 10.98 -18.48
CA LEU A 19 -20.93 9.85 -18.82
C LEU A 19 -20.15 8.59 -19.22
N GLN A 20 -18.89 8.72 -19.61
CA GLN A 20 -18.05 7.61 -20.06
C GLN A 20 -16.59 7.85 -19.65
N CYS A 21 -15.87 6.76 -19.42
CA CYS A 21 -14.44 6.75 -19.12
C CYS A 21 -13.73 5.80 -20.08
N ASN A 22 -12.66 6.26 -20.72
CA ASN A 22 -11.77 5.46 -21.55
C ASN A 22 -10.49 5.06 -20.81
N GLY A 23 -9.62 4.28 -21.47
CA GLY A 23 -8.38 3.78 -20.88
C GLY A 23 -7.45 4.88 -20.39
N ARG A 24 -7.28 5.97 -21.15
CA ARG A 24 -6.42 7.11 -20.72
C ARG A 24 -6.96 7.83 -19.49
N GLN A 25 -8.27 7.93 -19.37
CA GLN A 25 -8.90 8.52 -18.18
C GLN A 25 -8.72 7.56 -16.98
N LEU A 26 -8.88 6.25 -17.18
CA LEU A 26 -8.61 5.26 -16.11
C LEU A 26 -7.16 5.32 -15.62
N GLN A 27 -6.16 5.48 -16.52
CA GLN A 27 -4.76 5.69 -16.11
C GLN A 27 -4.60 6.91 -15.21
N LYS A 28 -5.22 8.04 -15.58
CA LYS A 28 -5.15 9.28 -14.77
C LYS A 28 -5.87 9.13 -13.43
N ILE A 29 -6.99 8.42 -13.39
CA ILE A 29 -7.71 8.08 -12.16
C ILE A 29 -6.82 7.20 -11.26
N ALA A 30 -6.16 6.19 -11.82
CA ALA A 30 -5.25 5.33 -11.07
C ALA A 30 -4.03 6.10 -10.53
N TYR A 31 -3.50 7.06 -11.29
CA TYR A 31 -2.44 7.96 -10.84
C TYR A 31 -2.89 8.84 -9.66
N ALA A 32 -4.07 9.43 -9.74
CA ALA A 32 -4.62 10.25 -8.67
C ALA A 32 -4.86 9.43 -7.38
N ALA A 33 -5.38 8.21 -7.53
CA ALA A 33 -5.55 7.27 -6.43
C ALA A 33 -4.22 6.91 -5.76
N LEU A 34 -3.20 6.61 -6.57
CA LEU A 34 -1.83 6.35 -6.10
C LEU A 34 -1.26 7.55 -5.33
N THR A 35 -1.34 8.75 -5.92
CA THR A 35 -0.79 9.98 -5.33
C THR A 35 -1.45 10.31 -3.99
N TRP A 36 -2.77 10.15 -3.90
CA TRP A 36 -3.50 10.41 -2.66
C TRP A 36 -3.18 9.37 -1.57
N LEU A 37 -3.06 8.09 -1.94
CA LEU A 37 -2.62 7.06 -1.02
C LEU A 37 -1.19 7.31 -0.54
N GLU A 38 -0.28 7.72 -1.44
CA GLU A 38 1.12 8.03 -1.10
C GLU A 38 1.23 9.15 -0.05
N GLN A 39 0.39 10.18 -0.14
CA GLN A 39 0.35 11.26 0.85
C GLN A 39 -0.21 10.81 2.21
N ASN A 40 -1.00 9.74 2.24
CA ASN A 40 -1.74 9.31 3.44
C ASN A 40 -1.33 7.93 3.98
N HIS A 41 -0.36 7.22 3.36
CA HIS A 41 -0.01 5.85 3.73
C HIS A 41 0.50 5.71 5.17
N GLN A 42 1.20 6.72 5.70
CA GLN A 42 1.65 6.72 7.10
C GLN A 42 0.47 6.76 8.08
N HIS A 43 -0.61 7.50 7.75
CA HIS A 43 -1.82 7.44 8.55
C HIS A 43 -2.47 6.05 8.49
N VAL A 44 -2.48 5.39 7.32
CA VAL A 44 -2.95 4.01 7.21
C VAL A 44 -2.11 3.06 8.07
N ASN A 45 -0.78 3.21 8.06
CA ASN A 45 0.13 2.44 8.91
C ASN A 45 -0.18 2.61 10.40
N SER A 46 -0.47 3.84 10.85
CA SER A 46 -0.78 4.11 12.26
C SER A 46 -2.09 3.49 12.77
N LEU A 47 -2.98 3.07 11.86
CA LEU A 47 -4.23 2.39 12.18
C LEU A 47 -4.10 0.85 12.20
N ASN A 48 -2.93 0.32 11.83
CA ASN A 48 -2.73 -1.11 11.65
C ASN A 48 -2.63 -1.85 12.99
N VAL A 49 -3.72 -2.52 13.39
CA VAL A 49 -3.78 -3.35 14.60
C VAL A 49 -4.29 -4.76 14.31
N PHE A 50 -4.70 -5.06 13.08
CA PHE A 50 -5.27 -6.35 12.68
C PHE A 50 -4.81 -6.74 11.27
N PRO A 51 -4.50 -8.03 10.98
CA PRO A 51 -4.45 -9.16 11.93
C PRO A 51 -3.25 -9.09 12.88
N VAL A 52 -2.18 -8.38 12.50
CA VAL A 52 -0.95 -8.16 13.29
C VAL A 52 -0.64 -6.67 13.28
N PRO A 53 -0.24 -6.06 14.41
CA PRO A 53 0.06 -4.63 14.50
C PRO A 53 1.50 -4.31 14.03
N ASP A 54 1.86 -4.67 12.79
CA ASP A 54 3.18 -4.47 12.19
C ASP A 54 3.37 -3.07 11.57
N GLY A 55 2.28 -2.28 11.46
CA GLY A 55 2.34 -0.90 11.01
C GLY A 55 2.68 -0.72 9.53
N ASP A 56 2.47 -1.72 8.69
CA ASP A 56 2.92 -1.75 7.29
C ASP A 56 1.78 -1.72 6.24
N THR A 57 0.52 -1.81 6.66
CA THR A 57 -0.66 -1.86 5.78
C THR A 57 -0.64 -0.78 4.69
N GLY A 58 -0.38 0.47 5.06
CA GLY A 58 -0.33 1.59 4.12
C GLY A 58 0.84 1.48 3.14
N THR A 59 1.99 1.03 3.61
CA THR A 59 3.19 0.78 2.79
C THR A 59 2.91 -0.33 1.78
N ASN A 60 2.33 -1.44 2.21
CA ASN A 60 2.00 -2.58 1.35
C ASN A 60 0.98 -2.19 0.27
N MET A 61 -0.07 -1.44 0.63
CA MET A 61 -1.06 -0.92 -0.33
C MET A 61 -0.42 0.07 -1.31
N LEU A 62 0.46 0.95 -0.85
CA LEU A 62 1.18 1.91 -1.68
C LEU A 62 2.08 1.22 -2.71
N LEU A 63 2.88 0.24 -2.29
CA LEU A 63 3.76 -0.51 -3.19
C LEU A 63 2.96 -1.30 -4.21
N THR A 64 1.82 -1.87 -3.82
CA THR A 64 0.89 -2.55 -4.72
C THR A 64 0.34 -1.57 -5.77
N MET A 65 -0.08 -0.36 -5.39
CA MET A 65 -0.55 0.67 -6.30
C MET A 65 0.56 1.21 -7.22
N LYS A 66 1.78 1.38 -6.71
CA LYS A 66 2.96 1.76 -7.52
C LYS A 66 3.24 0.73 -8.61
N SER A 67 3.22 -0.54 -8.28
CA SER A 67 3.41 -1.62 -9.25
C SER A 67 2.26 -1.68 -10.28
N ALA A 68 1.00 -1.50 -9.84
CA ALA A 68 -0.15 -1.40 -10.72
C ALA A 68 0.03 -0.27 -11.75
N TYR A 69 0.26 0.94 -11.26
CA TYR A 69 0.41 2.12 -12.12
C TYR A 69 1.64 2.05 -13.02
N GLY A 70 2.75 1.48 -12.56
CA GLY A 70 3.98 1.29 -13.32
C GLY A 70 3.76 0.56 -14.65
N ARG A 71 2.76 -0.33 -14.72
CA ARG A 71 2.42 -1.05 -15.98
C ARG A 71 1.73 -0.18 -17.02
N VAL A 72 1.09 0.91 -16.61
CA VAL A 72 0.28 1.75 -17.49
C VAL A 72 0.82 3.17 -17.66
N GLN A 73 1.78 3.62 -16.86
CA GLN A 73 2.26 5.01 -16.83
C GLN A 73 2.70 5.56 -18.20
N ASN A 74 3.26 4.71 -19.06
CA ASN A 74 3.72 5.08 -20.40
C ASN A 74 2.83 4.49 -21.51
N SER A 75 1.71 3.85 -21.16
CA SER A 75 0.81 3.22 -22.11
C SER A 75 0.00 4.27 -22.89
N GLN A 76 -0.17 4.04 -24.18
CA GLN A 76 -1.05 4.82 -25.06
C GLN A 76 -2.40 4.12 -25.29
N GLU A 77 -2.68 3.05 -24.56
CA GLU A 77 -3.89 2.26 -24.73
C GLU A 77 -5.14 3.07 -24.33
N GLU A 78 -6.13 3.09 -25.20
CA GLU A 78 -7.40 3.77 -24.98
C GLU A 78 -8.54 2.84 -24.60
N HIS A 79 -8.37 1.55 -24.84
CA HIS A 79 -9.35 0.53 -24.49
C HIS A 79 -9.32 0.27 -22.97
N VAL A 80 -10.40 0.63 -22.29
CA VAL A 80 -10.43 0.63 -20.82
C VAL A 80 -10.24 -0.76 -20.20
N GLY A 81 -10.80 -1.80 -20.82
CA GLY A 81 -10.62 -3.19 -20.36
C GLY A 81 -9.16 -3.63 -20.36
N LYS A 82 -8.40 -3.28 -21.41
CA LYS A 82 -6.97 -3.60 -21.48
C LYS A 82 -6.15 -2.84 -20.46
N VAL A 83 -6.46 -1.57 -20.22
CA VAL A 83 -5.80 -0.77 -19.16
C VAL A 83 -6.09 -1.36 -17.79
N ALA A 84 -7.34 -1.76 -17.53
CA ALA A 84 -7.74 -2.40 -16.28
C ALA A 84 -7.00 -3.76 -16.08
N GLU A 85 -6.83 -4.57 -17.14
CA GLU A 85 -6.05 -5.82 -17.08
C GLU A 85 -4.58 -5.57 -16.75
N GLN A 86 -3.96 -4.53 -17.34
CA GLN A 86 -2.57 -4.14 -17.05
C GLN A 86 -2.41 -3.67 -15.60
N LEU A 87 -3.33 -2.84 -15.10
CA LEU A 87 -3.36 -2.39 -13.70
C LEU A 87 -3.50 -3.58 -12.74
N ALA A 88 -4.44 -4.50 -13.02
CA ALA A 88 -4.67 -5.69 -12.21
C ALA A 88 -3.46 -6.63 -12.19
N HIS A 89 -2.82 -6.84 -13.34
CA HIS A 89 -1.59 -7.64 -13.41
C HIS A 89 -0.45 -6.99 -12.60
N GLY A 90 -0.24 -5.68 -12.76
CA GLY A 90 0.76 -4.96 -11.97
C GLY A 90 0.49 -5.01 -10.47
N ALA A 91 -0.79 -4.84 -10.07
CA ALA A 91 -1.20 -4.96 -8.68
C ALA A 91 -0.92 -6.37 -8.11
N LEU A 92 -1.22 -7.42 -8.87
CA LEU A 92 -0.99 -8.81 -8.45
C LEU A 92 0.52 -9.07 -8.24
N MET A 93 1.34 -8.70 -9.23
CA MET A 93 2.79 -8.93 -9.16
C MET A 93 3.47 -8.13 -8.05
N GLY A 94 3.01 -6.90 -7.80
CA GLY A 94 3.55 -6.04 -6.76
C GLY A 94 2.87 -6.15 -5.40
N ALA A 95 1.91 -7.06 -5.24
CA ALA A 95 1.16 -7.21 -3.99
C ALA A 95 2.06 -7.67 -2.84
N ARG A 96 1.93 -7.00 -1.69
CA ARG A 96 2.67 -7.31 -0.46
C ARG A 96 1.71 -7.34 0.72
N GLY A 97 1.95 -8.23 1.67
CA GLY A 97 1.10 -8.42 2.84
C GLY A 97 -0.36 -8.76 2.51
N ASN A 98 -1.18 -9.00 3.51
CA ASN A 98 -2.60 -9.28 3.32
C ASN A 98 -3.33 -8.12 2.60
N SER A 99 -3.04 -6.89 3.02
CA SER A 99 -3.69 -5.68 2.49
C SER A 99 -3.38 -5.45 1.01
N GLY A 100 -2.12 -5.63 0.57
CA GLY A 100 -1.74 -5.52 -0.83
C GLY A 100 -2.34 -6.64 -1.67
N VAL A 101 -2.37 -7.88 -1.16
CA VAL A 101 -2.99 -9.01 -1.89
C VAL A 101 -4.48 -8.80 -2.06
N ILE A 102 -5.21 -8.37 -1.02
CA ILE A 102 -6.65 -8.08 -1.13
C ILE A 102 -6.89 -6.92 -2.10
N LEU A 103 -6.09 -5.84 -2.03
CA LEU A 103 -6.17 -4.74 -2.99
C LEU A 103 -5.94 -5.20 -4.43
N SER A 104 -5.01 -6.13 -4.65
CA SER A 104 -4.79 -6.71 -5.98
C SER A 104 -6.02 -7.47 -6.49
N GLN A 105 -6.76 -8.15 -5.60
CA GLN A 105 -8.01 -8.84 -5.98
C GLN A 105 -9.14 -7.85 -6.30
N ILE A 106 -9.19 -6.69 -5.62
CA ILE A 106 -10.13 -5.60 -5.97
C ILE A 106 -9.85 -5.13 -7.41
N TRP A 107 -8.58 -4.85 -7.76
CA TRP A 107 -8.20 -4.46 -9.12
C TRP A 107 -8.51 -5.56 -10.14
N ARG A 108 -8.25 -6.82 -9.78
CA ARG A 108 -8.51 -7.98 -10.65
C ARG A 108 -10.01 -8.17 -10.93
N GLY A 109 -10.85 -8.03 -9.92
CA GLY A 109 -12.31 -8.07 -10.09
C GLY A 109 -12.83 -6.92 -10.93
N LEU A 110 -12.28 -5.71 -10.74
CA LEU A 110 -12.61 -4.54 -11.55
C LEU A 110 -12.25 -4.77 -13.03
N ALA A 111 -11.07 -5.30 -13.31
CA ALA A 111 -10.64 -5.67 -14.65
C ALA A 111 -11.55 -6.74 -15.28
N LYS A 112 -11.97 -7.76 -14.50
CA LYS A 112 -12.91 -8.78 -14.94
C LYS A 112 -14.25 -8.18 -15.35
N GLY A 113 -14.77 -7.22 -14.58
CA GLY A 113 -16.04 -6.55 -14.88
C GLY A 113 -15.95 -5.61 -16.10
N LEU A 114 -14.76 -5.10 -16.43
CA LEU A 114 -14.50 -4.24 -17.58
C LEU A 114 -13.98 -4.99 -18.82
N LYS A 115 -13.85 -6.32 -18.77
CA LYS A 115 -13.29 -7.11 -19.87
C LYS A 115 -14.03 -6.85 -21.17
N GLY A 116 -13.27 -6.57 -22.23
CA GLY A 116 -13.80 -6.33 -23.58
C GLY A 116 -14.47 -4.97 -23.79
N LYS A 117 -14.47 -4.06 -22.79
CA LYS A 117 -15.03 -2.71 -22.91
C LYS A 117 -14.01 -1.72 -23.47
N GLU A 118 -14.40 -0.93 -24.47
CA GLU A 118 -13.59 0.20 -24.96
C GLU A 118 -13.66 1.38 -23.99
N THR A 119 -14.86 1.67 -23.49
CA THR A 119 -15.16 2.65 -22.45
C THR A 119 -16.09 2.02 -21.43
N PHE A 120 -16.20 2.60 -20.25
CA PHE A 120 -17.26 2.24 -19.30
C PHE A 120 -18.15 3.43 -18.97
N ASP A 121 -19.41 3.15 -18.72
CA ASP A 121 -20.39 4.07 -18.14
C ASP A 121 -20.69 3.75 -16.66
N ALA A 122 -21.70 4.42 -16.08
CA ALA A 122 -22.06 4.22 -14.67
C ALA A 122 -22.54 2.77 -14.38
N ALA A 123 -23.26 2.13 -15.31
CA ALA A 123 -23.73 0.77 -15.13
C ALA A 123 -22.58 -0.24 -15.20
N ASP A 124 -21.66 -0.03 -16.14
CA ASP A 124 -20.45 -0.83 -16.28
C ASP A 124 -19.56 -0.71 -15.04
N LEU A 125 -19.37 0.51 -14.50
CA LEU A 125 -18.58 0.72 -13.27
C LEU A 125 -19.22 0.06 -12.05
N ALA A 126 -20.55 0.15 -11.91
CA ALA A 126 -21.27 -0.53 -10.83
C ALA A 126 -21.09 -2.06 -10.91
N HIS A 127 -21.20 -2.64 -12.12
CA HIS A 127 -20.94 -4.05 -12.35
C HIS A 127 -19.47 -4.42 -12.02
N ALA A 128 -18.52 -3.60 -12.43
CA ALA A 128 -17.10 -3.83 -12.17
C ALA A 128 -16.76 -3.75 -10.68
N LEU A 129 -17.36 -2.82 -9.93
CA LEU A 129 -17.21 -2.73 -8.46
C LEU A 129 -17.81 -3.94 -7.74
N GLN A 130 -18.97 -4.46 -8.21
CA GLN A 130 -19.52 -5.70 -7.67
C GLN A 130 -18.58 -6.89 -7.92
N ALA A 131 -18.05 -7.02 -9.16
CA ALA A 131 -17.05 -8.05 -9.48
C ALA A 131 -15.77 -7.90 -8.65
N ALA A 132 -15.37 -6.65 -8.31
CA ALA A 132 -14.24 -6.37 -7.43
C ALA A 132 -14.48 -6.89 -6.01
N ALA A 133 -15.66 -6.62 -5.43
CA ALA A 133 -16.05 -7.13 -4.12
C ALA A 133 -16.08 -8.67 -4.10
N ASP A 134 -16.75 -9.29 -5.07
CA ASP A 134 -16.89 -10.75 -5.17
C ASP A 134 -15.51 -11.43 -5.32
N THR A 135 -14.61 -10.83 -6.12
CA THR A 135 -13.25 -11.36 -6.33
C THR A 135 -12.40 -11.23 -5.06
N ALA A 136 -12.51 -10.11 -4.35
CA ALA A 136 -11.79 -9.91 -3.09
C ALA A 136 -12.24 -10.91 -2.02
N TYR A 137 -13.57 -11.11 -1.85
CA TYR A 137 -14.09 -12.11 -0.91
C TYR A 137 -13.68 -13.53 -1.27
N SER A 138 -13.71 -13.90 -2.55
CA SER A 138 -13.30 -15.25 -2.98
C SER A 138 -11.79 -15.48 -2.89
N GLY A 139 -11.00 -14.42 -2.86
CA GLY A 139 -9.55 -14.47 -2.69
C GLY A 139 -9.09 -14.77 -1.26
N VAL A 140 -9.96 -14.61 -0.28
CA VAL A 140 -9.66 -14.82 1.15
C VAL A 140 -10.37 -16.08 1.65
N MET A 141 -9.63 -17.01 2.25
CA MET A 141 -10.20 -18.28 2.73
C MET A 141 -11.24 -18.08 3.84
N LYS A 142 -10.95 -17.19 4.79
CA LYS A 142 -11.82 -16.86 5.92
C LYS A 142 -12.07 -15.35 5.93
N PRO A 143 -13.02 -14.85 5.11
CA PRO A 143 -13.34 -13.43 5.08
C PRO A 143 -13.81 -12.95 6.45
N VAL A 144 -13.26 -11.84 6.91
CA VAL A 144 -13.59 -11.21 8.19
C VAL A 144 -14.33 -9.90 7.92
N GLU A 145 -15.50 -9.75 8.54
CA GLU A 145 -16.27 -8.51 8.48
C GLU A 145 -15.63 -7.44 9.40
N GLY A 146 -15.87 -6.16 9.07
CA GLY A 146 -15.21 -5.05 9.74
C GLY A 146 -13.82 -4.76 9.18
N THR A 147 -13.54 -5.19 7.93
CA THR A 147 -12.27 -4.99 7.24
C THR A 147 -12.48 -4.33 5.87
N ILE A 148 -11.41 -4.13 5.11
CA ILE A 148 -11.43 -3.67 3.72
C ILE A 148 -12.47 -4.42 2.86
N LEU A 149 -12.73 -5.70 3.17
CA LEU A 149 -13.75 -6.51 2.49
C LEU A 149 -15.16 -5.94 2.69
N THR A 150 -15.50 -5.56 3.90
CA THR A 150 -16.78 -4.90 4.21
C THR A 150 -16.90 -3.57 3.47
N VAL A 151 -15.82 -2.77 3.46
CA VAL A 151 -15.81 -1.44 2.83
C VAL A 151 -16.04 -1.55 1.33
N ILE A 152 -15.34 -2.46 0.63
CA ILE A 152 -15.55 -2.64 -0.82
C ILE A 152 -16.93 -3.20 -1.13
N ARG A 153 -17.46 -4.15 -0.37
CA ARG A 153 -18.78 -4.73 -0.58
C ARG A 153 -19.87 -3.67 -0.45
N GLU A 154 -19.83 -2.84 0.59
CA GLU A 154 -20.83 -1.82 0.81
C GLU A 154 -20.75 -0.70 -0.22
N GLY A 155 -19.52 -0.30 -0.63
CA GLY A 155 -19.32 0.63 -1.74
C GLY A 155 -19.88 0.10 -3.07
N ALA A 156 -19.65 -1.17 -3.38
CA ALA A 156 -20.17 -1.83 -4.58
C ALA A 156 -21.71 -1.91 -4.58
N SER A 157 -22.31 -2.22 -3.44
CA SER A 157 -23.77 -2.21 -3.29
C SER A 157 -24.38 -0.83 -3.58
N GLU A 158 -23.79 0.24 -3.05
CA GLU A 158 -24.23 1.61 -3.31
C GLU A 158 -24.03 2.01 -4.78
N ALA A 159 -22.94 1.53 -5.43
CA ALA A 159 -22.73 1.77 -6.86
C ALA A 159 -23.89 1.26 -7.72
N ALA A 160 -24.40 0.06 -7.42
CA ALA A 160 -25.53 -0.51 -8.11
C ALA A 160 -26.82 0.34 -7.96
N ASP A 161 -27.04 0.93 -6.79
CA ASP A 161 -28.17 1.80 -6.54
C ASP A 161 -27.99 3.20 -7.13
N ALA A 162 -26.78 3.75 -7.10
CA ALA A 162 -26.43 5.03 -7.70
C ALA A 162 -26.58 5.00 -9.23
N ALA A 163 -26.14 3.92 -9.88
CA ALA A 163 -26.24 3.75 -11.33
C ALA A 163 -27.70 3.74 -11.84
N LYS A 164 -28.65 3.28 -11.02
CA LYS A 164 -30.09 3.36 -11.34
C LYS A 164 -30.63 4.79 -11.31
N LYS A 165 -30.00 5.67 -10.49
CA LYS A 165 -30.45 7.05 -10.26
C LYS A 165 -29.80 8.05 -11.20
N SER A 166 -28.55 7.81 -11.63
CA SER A 166 -27.81 8.72 -12.48
C SER A 166 -26.82 7.98 -13.37
N ARG A 167 -26.64 8.49 -14.61
CA ARG A 167 -25.58 8.05 -15.52
C ARG A 167 -24.28 8.83 -15.35
N ASP A 168 -24.22 9.83 -14.46
CA ASP A 168 -23.03 10.62 -14.19
C ASP A 168 -22.08 9.83 -13.28
N LEU A 169 -20.91 9.49 -13.79
CA LEU A 169 -19.86 8.76 -13.08
C LEU A 169 -19.37 9.51 -11.81
N ARG A 170 -19.45 10.84 -11.78
CA ARG A 170 -19.12 11.63 -10.59
C ARG A 170 -20.09 11.33 -9.47
N PHE A 171 -21.38 11.41 -9.76
CA PHE A 171 -22.45 11.09 -8.81
C PHE A 171 -22.26 9.67 -8.24
N LEU A 172 -21.95 8.69 -9.11
CA LEU A 172 -21.72 7.32 -8.68
C LEU A 172 -20.51 7.23 -7.73
N LEU A 173 -19.35 7.80 -8.11
CA LEU A 173 -18.15 7.78 -7.28
C LEU A 173 -18.33 8.50 -5.93
N GLU A 174 -19.08 9.61 -5.91
CA GLU A 174 -19.43 10.30 -4.65
C GLU A 174 -20.24 9.39 -3.72
N ARG A 175 -21.25 8.71 -4.27
CA ARG A 175 -22.10 7.81 -3.48
C ARG A 175 -21.31 6.61 -2.96
N VAL A 176 -20.45 6.04 -3.81
CA VAL A 176 -19.54 4.94 -3.43
C VAL A 176 -18.61 5.37 -2.30
N LEU A 177 -17.95 6.52 -2.44
CA LEU A 177 -17.04 7.03 -1.41
C LEU A 177 -17.77 7.29 -0.10
N GLU A 178 -18.92 7.95 -0.14
CA GLU A 178 -19.73 8.23 1.05
C GLU A 178 -20.14 6.95 1.77
N ARG A 179 -20.60 5.93 1.03
CA ARG A 179 -20.97 4.64 1.61
C ARG A 179 -19.76 3.89 2.18
N SER A 180 -18.62 3.97 1.48
CA SER A 180 -17.36 3.37 1.93
C SER A 180 -16.88 3.99 3.25
N ARG A 181 -16.97 5.32 3.41
CA ARG A 181 -16.66 6.01 4.67
C ARG A 181 -17.56 5.56 5.81
N GLN A 182 -18.87 5.50 5.57
CA GLN A 182 -19.83 5.01 6.57
C GLN A 182 -19.58 3.55 6.95
N ALA A 183 -19.19 2.70 6.00
CA ALA A 183 -18.80 1.34 6.28
C ALA A 183 -17.52 1.27 7.13
N LEU A 184 -16.53 2.09 6.78
CA LEU A 184 -15.27 2.21 7.52
C LEU A 184 -15.48 2.62 8.98
N GLU A 185 -16.29 3.66 9.21
CA GLU A 185 -16.62 4.14 10.57
C GLU A 185 -17.26 3.05 11.45
N ARG A 186 -17.93 2.08 10.84
CA ARG A 186 -18.58 0.96 11.55
C ARG A 186 -17.70 -0.28 11.70
N THR A 187 -16.49 -0.30 11.16
CA THR A 187 -15.60 -1.45 11.29
C THR A 187 -15.28 -1.81 12.74
N PRO A 188 -15.15 -0.85 13.72
CA PRO A 188 -14.95 -1.18 15.13
C PRO A 188 -16.16 -1.89 15.78
N ASP A 189 -17.37 -1.71 15.26
CA ASP A 189 -18.55 -2.39 15.78
C ASP A 189 -18.65 -3.85 15.29
N GLN A 190 -17.91 -4.19 14.23
CA GLN A 190 -17.91 -5.52 13.63
C GLN A 190 -16.68 -6.35 14.01
N LEU A 191 -15.57 -5.70 14.38
CA LEU A 191 -14.32 -6.36 14.76
C LEU A 191 -13.82 -5.85 16.11
N ALA A 192 -13.92 -6.70 17.12
CA ALA A 192 -13.69 -6.33 18.53
C ALA A 192 -12.31 -5.73 18.80
N ILE A 193 -11.26 -6.18 18.10
CA ILE A 193 -9.91 -5.66 18.28
C ILE A 193 -9.79 -4.19 17.83
N LEU A 194 -10.50 -3.80 16.76
CA LEU A 194 -10.54 -2.40 16.32
C LEU A 194 -11.22 -1.52 17.35
N LYS A 195 -12.30 -2.05 17.97
CA LYS A 195 -13.01 -1.34 19.04
C LYS A 195 -12.15 -1.15 20.28
N GLN A 196 -11.40 -2.18 20.68
CA GLN A 196 -10.46 -2.10 21.80
C GLN A 196 -9.34 -1.10 21.53
N ALA A 197 -8.82 -1.07 20.31
CA ALA A 197 -7.79 -0.13 19.90
C ALA A 197 -8.29 1.30 19.65
N GLY A 198 -9.61 1.50 19.55
CA GLY A 198 -10.20 2.81 19.24
C GLY A 198 -9.89 3.31 17.83
N VAL A 199 -9.68 2.40 16.89
CA VAL A 199 -9.32 2.71 15.49
C VAL A 199 -10.27 2.04 14.51
N VAL A 200 -10.30 2.54 13.27
CA VAL A 200 -10.98 1.89 12.13
C VAL A 200 -10.04 0.91 11.43
N ASP A 201 -10.57 0.06 10.54
CA ASP A 201 -9.75 -0.85 9.76
C ASP A 201 -8.76 -0.12 8.84
N SER A 202 -7.49 -0.42 8.98
CA SER A 202 -6.40 0.22 8.23
C SER A 202 -6.51 -0.04 6.72
N GLY A 203 -6.80 -1.27 6.29
CA GLY A 203 -7.01 -1.61 4.89
C GLY A 203 -8.22 -0.90 4.29
N GLY A 204 -9.32 -0.82 5.04
CA GLY A 204 -10.51 -0.04 4.67
C GLY A 204 -10.22 1.44 4.53
N GLN A 205 -9.42 2.02 5.44
CA GLN A 205 -8.98 3.42 5.36
C GLN A 205 -8.14 3.65 4.10
N GLY A 206 -7.22 2.75 3.78
CA GLY A 206 -6.44 2.82 2.55
C GLY A 206 -7.31 2.77 1.29
N LEU A 207 -8.35 1.93 1.26
CA LEU A 207 -9.31 1.88 0.17
C LEU A 207 -10.10 3.19 0.04
N VAL A 208 -10.52 3.78 1.15
CA VAL A 208 -11.19 5.09 1.16
C VAL A 208 -10.28 6.17 0.55
N TYR A 209 -8.99 6.20 0.91
CA TYR A 209 -8.04 7.14 0.28
C TYR A 209 -7.87 6.90 -1.22
N ILE A 210 -7.86 5.66 -1.69
CA ILE A 210 -7.85 5.35 -3.13
C ILE A 210 -9.09 5.95 -3.81
N LEU A 211 -10.28 5.76 -3.26
CA LEU A 211 -11.54 6.31 -3.79
C LEU A 211 -11.56 7.85 -3.76
N GLU A 212 -11.03 8.46 -2.70
CA GLU A 212 -10.88 9.92 -2.60
C GLU A 212 -9.96 10.47 -3.70
N GLY A 213 -8.82 9.83 -3.94
CA GLY A 213 -7.90 10.18 -5.02
C GLY A 213 -8.58 10.11 -6.39
N MET A 214 -9.35 9.04 -6.64
CA MET A 214 -10.14 8.91 -7.87
C MET A 214 -11.13 10.06 -8.03
N LEU A 215 -11.86 10.41 -6.99
CA LEU A 215 -12.85 11.48 -7.00
C LEU A 215 -12.21 12.86 -7.16
N ASN A 216 -11.06 13.12 -6.55
CA ASN A 216 -10.30 14.36 -6.70
C ASN A 216 -9.87 14.60 -8.14
N TYR A 217 -9.47 13.56 -8.88
CA TYR A 217 -9.21 13.68 -10.33
C TYR A 217 -10.45 14.13 -11.07
N VAL A 218 -11.59 13.51 -10.79
CA VAL A 218 -12.86 13.76 -11.49
C VAL A 218 -13.36 15.20 -11.30
N TYR A 219 -13.03 15.81 -10.15
CA TYR A 219 -13.32 17.22 -9.86
C TYR A 219 -12.25 18.20 -10.32
N GLY A 220 -11.21 17.74 -11.02
CA GLY A 220 -10.12 18.59 -11.50
C GLY A 220 -9.20 19.13 -10.39
N LYS A 221 -9.28 18.58 -9.18
CA LYS A 221 -8.48 19.01 -8.01
C LYS A 221 -7.05 18.48 -8.02
N MET A 222 -6.62 17.77 -9.07
CA MET A 222 -5.26 17.20 -9.13
C MET A 222 -4.14 18.23 -9.02
N ASN A 223 -4.34 19.45 -9.56
CA ASN A 223 -3.34 20.52 -9.45
C ASN A 223 -3.20 21.05 -8.02
N GLU A 224 -4.27 20.96 -7.21
CA GLU A 224 -4.24 21.33 -5.79
C GLU A 224 -3.55 20.25 -4.94
N LEU A 225 -3.66 18.97 -5.33
CA LEU A 225 -3.05 17.84 -4.64
C LEU A 225 -1.51 17.84 -4.68
N MET A 226 -0.92 18.43 -5.72
CA MET A 226 0.55 18.59 -5.83
C MET A 226 1.13 19.66 -4.90
N PHE A 227 0.30 20.56 -4.33
CA PHE A 227 0.76 21.72 -3.58
C PHE A 227 0.21 21.82 -2.14
N THR A 228 -0.73 20.98 -1.74
CA THR A 228 -1.23 20.99 -0.35
C THR A 228 -0.53 19.94 0.48
N ALA A 229 0.42 20.39 1.30
CA ALA A 229 0.76 19.67 2.52
C ALA A 229 -0.55 19.43 3.30
N VAL A 230 -0.75 18.20 3.76
CA VAL A 230 -1.90 17.68 4.49
C VAL A 230 -2.57 18.74 5.36
N PRO A 231 -3.84 19.10 5.12
CA PRO A 231 -4.61 19.77 6.16
C PRO A 231 -4.83 18.73 7.25
N SER A 232 -4.31 18.98 8.43
CA SER A 232 -4.72 18.25 9.62
C SER A 232 -6.25 18.29 9.67
N SER A 233 -6.88 17.20 9.31
CA SER A 233 -8.31 17.05 9.49
C SER A 233 -8.56 17.16 10.99
N ASN A 234 -9.27 18.21 11.40
CA ASN A 234 -9.84 18.33 12.71
C ASN A 234 -10.87 17.20 12.89
N HIS A 235 -10.40 16.02 13.16
CA HIS A 235 -11.23 14.99 13.75
C HIS A 235 -11.37 15.31 15.23
N VAL A 236 -12.56 15.78 15.55
CA VAL A 236 -13.08 15.93 16.91
C VAL A 236 -12.72 14.66 17.70
N GLY A 237 -11.88 14.85 18.71
CA GLY A 237 -11.71 14.09 19.92
C GLY A 237 -12.12 12.60 19.91
N LEU A 238 -11.46 11.75 19.15
CA LEU A 238 -11.36 10.35 19.50
C LEU A 238 -9.99 10.16 20.14
N ASN A 239 -9.98 9.48 21.27
CA ASN A 239 -8.86 9.22 22.15
C ASN A 239 -7.59 8.88 21.37
N ARG A 240 -6.46 9.38 21.87
CA ARG A 240 -5.11 8.98 21.51
C ARG A 240 -5.08 7.49 21.17
N PRO A 241 -4.57 7.08 19.99
CA PRO A 241 -4.39 5.65 19.69
C PRO A 241 -3.62 5.00 20.84
N MET A 242 -4.12 3.89 21.34
CA MET A 242 -3.38 3.09 22.33
C MET A 242 -2.04 2.72 21.72
N SER A 243 -0.96 2.88 22.47
CA SER A 243 0.36 2.41 22.06
C SER A 243 0.36 0.90 21.88
N ALA A 244 1.26 0.36 21.05
CA ALA A 244 1.43 -1.09 20.91
C ALA A 244 1.64 -1.79 22.28
N GLN A 245 2.18 -1.06 23.29
CA GLN A 245 2.32 -1.52 24.67
C GLN A 245 0.99 -1.67 25.41
N GLU A 246 -0.04 -0.87 25.05
CA GLU A 246 -1.38 -0.95 25.67
C GLU A 246 -2.25 -2.02 25.00
N LEU A 247 -1.88 -2.46 23.79
CA LEU A 247 -2.47 -3.57 23.05
C LEU A 247 -1.80 -4.92 23.35
N ALA A 248 -0.72 -4.93 24.13
CA ALA A 248 -0.07 -6.17 24.55
C ALA A 248 -1.09 -7.10 25.21
N MET A 249 -1.25 -8.30 24.64
CA MET A 249 -2.13 -9.33 25.18
C MET A 249 -1.88 -9.49 26.69
N PRO A 250 -2.91 -9.67 27.54
CA PRO A 250 -2.74 -9.75 29.00
C PRO A 250 -1.81 -10.88 29.49
N ASP A 251 -1.39 -11.79 28.62
CA ASP A 251 -0.61 -12.99 28.96
C ASP A 251 0.77 -13.11 28.26
N GLY A 252 1.36 -12.01 27.74
CA GLY A 252 2.68 -12.09 27.11
C GLY A 252 2.71 -13.03 25.89
N GLY A 253 1.62 -13.09 25.13
CA GLY A 253 1.36 -14.10 24.12
C GLY A 253 2.39 -14.11 22.98
N SER A 254 3.02 -15.26 22.78
CA SER A 254 3.77 -15.52 21.54
C SER A 254 2.79 -15.69 20.38
N ILE A 255 3.11 -15.13 19.22
CA ILE A 255 2.36 -15.34 17.98
C ILE A 255 2.45 -16.84 17.63
N GLU A 256 1.32 -17.51 17.44
CA GLU A 256 1.31 -18.96 17.19
C GLU A 256 2.02 -19.32 15.88
N ASN A 257 1.86 -18.50 14.83
CA ASN A 257 2.50 -18.62 13.52
C ASN A 257 3.35 -17.37 13.24
N PRO A 258 4.60 -17.29 13.75
CA PRO A 258 5.35 -16.03 13.78
C PRO A 258 5.99 -15.63 12.46
N TYR A 259 5.97 -16.49 11.43
CA TYR A 259 6.58 -16.17 10.15
C TYR A 259 5.52 -15.82 9.11
N ASP A 260 5.56 -14.60 8.59
CA ASP A 260 4.89 -14.20 7.33
C ASP A 260 5.73 -14.74 6.17
N VAL A 261 5.10 -15.54 5.32
CA VAL A 261 5.72 -16.12 4.12
C VAL A 261 4.92 -15.74 2.89
N GLN A 262 5.60 -15.12 1.94
CA GLN A 262 5.03 -14.72 0.67
C GLN A 262 5.89 -15.23 -0.49
N PHE A 263 5.26 -15.66 -1.56
CA PHE A 263 5.94 -16.02 -2.82
C PHE A 263 4.98 -16.03 -4.00
N ILE A 264 5.55 -15.98 -5.19
CA ILE A 264 4.83 -16.21 -6.44
C ILE A 264 5.25 -17.60 -6.94
N LEU A 265 4.25 -18.47 -7.16
CA LEU A 265 4.41 -19.75 -7.79
C LEU A 265 4.08 -19.63 -9.27
N MET A 266 5.00 -20.04 -10.14
CA MET A 266 4.82 -20.11 -11.59
C MET A 266 4.89 -21.55 -12.05
N GLY A 267 3.94 -21.97 -12.90
CA GLY A 267 3.86 -23.33 -13.41
C GLY A 267 2.88 -23.45 -14.57
N GLU A 268 2.60 -24.66 -14.97
CA GLU A 268 1.60 -24.96 -16.03
C GLU A 268 0.45 -25.77 -15.42
N ASN A 269 -0.78 -25.42 -15.76
CA ASN A 269 -2.00 -26.10 -15.30
C ASN A 269 -2.11 -26.17 -13.75
N LEU A 270 -1.72 -25.12 -13.05
CA LEU A 270 -1.81 -25.03 -11.59
C LEU A 270 -3.28 -25.06 -11.14
N ASN A 271 -3.61 -25.94 -10.20
CA ASN A 271 -4.92 -25.96 -9.59
C ASN A 271 -4.97 -25.01 -8.39
N VAL A 272 -5.44 -23.77 -8.61
CA VAL A 272 -5.49 -22.73 -7.56
C VAL A 272 -6.25 -23.17 -6.32
N THR A 273 -7.35 -23.93 -6.48
CA THR A 273 -8.17 -24.41 -5.35
C THR A 273 -7.42 -25.47 -4.52
N GLU A 274 -6.72 -26.38 -5.18
CA GLU A 274 -5.92 -27.39 -4.48
C GLU A 274 -4.73 -26.78 -3.76
N VAL A 275 -4.00 -25.85 -4.42
CA VAL A 275 -2.89 -25.11 -3.82
C VAL A 275 -3.39 -24.33 -2.61
N ARG A 276 -4.53 -23.61 -2.73
CA ARG A 276 -5.15 -22.87 -1.63
C ARG A 276 -5.46 -23.77 -0.44
N ASN A 277 -6.15 -24.88 -0.64
CA ASN A 277 -6.54 -25.79 0.43
C ASN A 277 -5.32 -26.40 1.12
N ARG A 278 -4.27 -26.70 0.35
CA ARG A 278 -3.04 -27.29 0.89
C ARG A 278 -2.23 -26.27 1.69
N ILE A 279 -2.10 -25.06 1.19
CA ILE A 279 -1.41 -23.96 1.89
C ILE A 279 -2.20 -23.59 3.17
N ASP A 280 -3.53 -23.46 3.12
CA ASP A 280 -4.35 -23.12 4.29
C ASP A 280 -4.19 -24.13 5.44
N ALA A 281 -3.93 -25.40 5.14
CA ALA A 281 -3.69 -26.43 6.14
C ALA A 281 -2.31 -26.32 6.84
N MET A 282 -1.41 -25.42 6.39
CA MET A 282 -0.05 -25.26 6.94
C MET A 282 0.04 -24.15 7.99
N GLY A 283 -0.94 -23.24 8.06
CA GLY A 283 -0.89 -22.11 8.96
C GLY A 283 -2.20 -21.32 9.03
N ASP A 284 -2.09 -20.00 9.21
CA ASP A 284 -3.22 -19.09 9.25
C ASP A 284 -3.01 -17.85 8.36
N SER A 285 -3.98 -16.91 8.37
CA SER A 285 -3.95 -15.67 7.57
C SER A 285 -3.67 -15.90 6.08
N THR A 286 -4.14 -17.05 5.57
CA THR A 286 -3.84 -17.53 4.22
C THR A 286 -4.56 -16.74 3.14
N VAL A 287 -3.81 -16.22 2.16
CA VAL A 287 -4.31 -15.62 0.93
C VAL A 287 -3.59 -16.28 -0.26
N VAL A 288 -4.35 -17.05 -1.06
CA VAL A 288 -3.84 -17.74 -2.25
C VAL A 288 -4.68 -17.35 -3.45
N VAL A 289 -4.09 -16.60 -4.36
CA VAL A 289 -4.77 -15.99 -5.50
C VAL A 289 -3.93 -16.10 -6.77
N GLY A 290 -4.60 -16.24 -7.91
CA GLY A 290 -3.90 -16.38 -9.17
C GLY A 290 -4.74 -17.12 -10.21
N ASP A 291 -4.07 -17.74 -11.15
CA ASP A 291 -4.64 -18.55 -12.22
C ASP A 291 -3.79 -19.83 -12.45
N GLU A 292 -4.06 -20.55 -13.53
CA GLU A 292 -3.41 -21.83 -13.83
C GLU A 292 -1.91 -21.74 -14.19
N THR A 293 -1.37 -20.52 -14.31
CA THR A 293 0.04 -20.27 -14.64
C THR A 293 0.80 -19.54 -13.56
N THR A 294 0.12 -18.73 -12.74
CA THR A 294 0.73 -17.87 -11.74
C THR A 294 -0.16 -17.78 -10.50
N ILE A 295 0.38 -18.17 -9.35
CA ILE A 295 -0.30 -18.09 -8.06
C ILE A 295 0.54 -17.27 -7.09
N LYS A 296 -0.05 -16.20 -6.50
CA LYS A 296 0.51 -15.49 -5.36
C LYS A 296 0.05 -16.16 -4.08
N VAL A 297 1.01 -16.50 -3.23
CA VAL A 297 0.80 -17.09 -1.90
C VAL A 297 1.22 -16.10 -0.83
N HIS A 298 0.41 -15.97 0.22
CA HIS A 298 0.72 -15.34 1.49
C HIS A 298 0.15 -16.22 2.60
N ILE A 299 0.94 -16.50 3.65
CA ILE A 299 0.54 -17.34 4.76
C ILE A 299 1.40 -17.05 6.00
N HIS A 300 0.80 -17.13 7.20
CA HIS A 300 1.52 -17.12 8.47
C HIS A 300 1.72 -18.55 8.97
N VAL A 301 2.98 -18.92 9.29
CA VAL A 301 3.36 -20.29 9.64
C VAL A 301 4.37 -20.34 10.81
N LYS A 302 4.50 -21.52 11.42
CA LYS A 302 5.55 -21.83 12.40
C LYS A 302 6.90 -22.10 11.73
N ASP A 303 6.89 -22.70 10.56
CA ASP A 303 8.09 -23.06 9.79
C ASP A 303 7.93 -22.58 8.34
N PRO A 304 8.68 -21.54 7.94
CA PRO A 304 8.60 -20.98 6.59
C PRO A 304 9.05 -21.94 5.49
N GLY A 305 9.85 -22.96 5.84
CA GLY A 305 10.32 -23.97 4.91
C GLY A 305 9.19 -24.85 4.34
N VAL A 306 8.10 -25.04 5.09
CA VAL A 306 6.98 -25.90 4.69
C VAL A 306 6.25 -25.40 3.45
N PRO A 307 5.70 -24.16 3.43
CA PRO A 307 5.01 -23.64 2.25
C PRO A 307 5.95 -23.41 1.06
N LEU A 308 7.21 -23.02 1.31
CA LEU A 308 8.19 -22.83 0.24
C LEU A 308 8.54 -24.14 -0.44
N SER A 309 8.79 -25.22 0.33
CA SER A 309 9.06 -26.56 -0.21
C SER A 309 7.87 -27.08 -1.02
N TYR A 310 6.66 -26.84 -0.55
CA TYR A 310 5.45 -27.20 -1.29
C TYR A 310 5.36 -26.43 -2.61
N GLY A 311 5.58 -25.12 -2.61
CA GLY A 311 5.60 -24.31 -3.84
C GLY A 311 6.63 -24.83 -4.86
N ILE A 312 7.85 -25.13 -4.42
CA ILE A 312 8.92 -25.68 -5.26
C ILE A 312 8.51 -27.03 -5.88
N SER A 313 7.74 -27.84 -5.15
CA SER A 313 7.28 -29.14 -5.68
C SER A 313 6.27 -29.04 -6.83
N LEU A 314 5.62 -27.88 -6.98
CA LEU A 314 4.60 -27.64 -8.02
C LEU A 314 5.13 -26.83 -9.21
N GLY A 315 6.22 -26.09 -9.03
CA GLY A 315 6.76 -25.25 -10.10
C GLY A 315 7.93 -24.39 -9.64
N GLN A 316 8.15 -23.27 -10.33
CA GLN A 316 9.17 -22.29 -9.94
C GLN A 316 8.57 -21.27 -8.98
N ILE A 317 9.33 -20.90 -7.93
CA ILE A 317 8.94 -19.81 -7.03
C ILE A 317 9.85 -18.60 -7.21
N THR A 318 9.27 -17.41 -7.14
CA THR A 318 9.97 -16.12 -7.17
C THR A 318 9.35 -15.16 -6.16
N ASP A 319 9.99 -14.01 -5.97
CA ASP A 319 9.56 -12.96 -5.03
C ASP A 319 9.26 -13.51 -3.63
N VAL A 320 10.19 -14.35 -3.14
CA VAL A 320 10.08 -14.97 -1.83
C VAL A 320 10.43 -13.95 -0.76
N VAL A 321 9.46 -13.71 0.14
CA VAL A 321 9.62 -12.89 1.35
C VAL A 321 9.32 -13.76 2.54
N VAL A 322 10.18 -13.71 3.57
CA VAL A 322 9.97 -14.36 4.87
C VAL A 322 10.31 -13.35 5.95
N GLU A 323 9.34 -13.01 6.78
CA GLU A 323 9.48 -12.04 7.88
C GLU A 323 9.09 -12.69 9.21
N ASN A 324 9.79 -12.36 10.30
CA ASN A 324 9.46 -12.82 11.63
C ASN A 324 8.67 -11.74 12.39
N MET A 325 7.36 -11.88 12.41
CA MET A 325 6.44 -10.93 13.05
C MET A 325 6.60 -10.86 14.58
N GLN A 326 7.04 -11.96 15.21
CA GLN A 326 7.32 -11.96 16.65
C GLN A 326 8.49 -11.02 16.98
N MET A 327 9.56 -11.07 16.18
CA MET A 327 10.70 -10.17 16.35
C MET A 327 10.31 -8.72 16.05
N GLN A 328 9.51 -8.48 15.01
CA GLN A 328 9.03 -7.15 14.70
C GLN A 328 8.17 -6.56 15.83
N MET A 329 7.29 -7.38 16.41
CA MET A 329 6.47 -6.98 17.56
C MET A 329 7.34 -6.70 18.80
N GLU A 330 8.34 -7.53 19.08
CA GLU A 330 9.28 -7.33 20.19
C GLU A 330 10.12 -6.07 20.02
N GLU A 331 10.54 -5.74 18.81
CA GLU A 331 11.23 -4.48 18.50
C GLU A 331 10.33 -3.25 18.72
N ILE A 332 9.04 -3.33 18.35
CA ILE A 332 8.07 -2.25 18.58
C ILE A 332 7.81 -2.05 20.08
N VAL A 333 7.67 -3.15 20.84
CA VAL A 333 7.41 -3.11 22.30
C VAL A 333 8.65 -2.63 23.08
N GLN A 334 9.85 -2.93 22.60
CA GLN A 334 11.11 -2.54 23.26
C GLN A 334 11.60 -1.14 22.88
N GLN A 335 10.98 -0.48 21.87
CA GLN A 335 11.30 0.92 21.61
C GLN A 335 10.79 1.76 22.81
N PRO A 336 11.69 2.33 23.64
CA PRO A 336 11.25 3.34 24.61
C PRO A 336 10.58 4.46 23.81
N THR A 337 9.46 4.95 24.32
CA THR A 337 8.89 6.23 23.87
C THR A 337 9.96 7.30 24.05
N ILE A 338 10.81 7.45 23.05
CA ILE A 338 11.72 8.58 22.98
C ILE A 338 10.80 9.78 22.78
N PRO A 339 10.79 10.76 23.73
CA PRO A 339 10.21 12.06 23.44
C PRO A 339 10.83 12.48 22.11
N VAL A 340 10.05 13.12 21.22
CA VAL A 340 10.60 13.72 20.00
C VAL A 340 11.88 14.44 20.41
N ALA A 341 12.98 13.73 20.34
CA ALA A 341 14.28 14.28 20.63
C ALA A 341 14.52 15.27 19.50
N THR A 342 14.53 16.54 19.86
CA THR A 342 15.27 17.55 19.14
C THR A 342 16.41 16.86 18.41
N ALA A 343 16.40 16.98 17.07
CA ALA A 343 17.38 16.38 16.17
C ALA A 343 18.74 16.29 16.86
N VAL A 344 19.20 15.08 17.12
CA VAL A 344 20.57 14.85 17.57
C VAL A 344 21.42 15.49 16.48
N PRO A 345 22.35 16.39 16.83
CA PRO A 345 23.19 17.01 15.80
C PRO A 345 23.86 15.88 15.04
N LEU A 346 23.64 15.82 13.74
CA LEU A 346 24.40 14.97 12.82
C LEU A 346 25.87 15.14 13.20
N VAL A 347 26.47 14.10 13.79
CA VAL A 347 27.92 14.07 14.02
C VAL A 347 28.51 14.15 12.62
N LYS A 348 29.04 15.32 12.28
CA LYS A 348 29.71 15.52 10.97
C LYS A 348 30.82 14.49 10.86
N PRO A 349 30.88 13.76 9.75
CA PRO A 349 31.90 12.74 9.55
C PRO A 349 33.29 13.36 9.76
N THR A 350 34.11 12.69 10.55
CA THR A 350 35.49 13.11 10.88
C THR A 350 36.51 12.77 9.80
N VAL A 351 36.05 12.55 8.55
CA VAL A 351 36.93 12.24 7.42
C VAL A 351 37.59 13.54 6.92
N GLN A 352 38.92 13.50 6.80
CA GLN A 352 39.70 14.62 6.27
C GLN A 352 39.88 14.50 4.75
N PRO A 353 40.04 15.62 4.03
CA PRO A 353 40.33 15.60 2.60
C PRO A 353 41.51 14.69 2.28
N GLY A 354 41.33 13.78 1.30
CA GLY A 354 42.35 12.79 0.90
C GLY A 354 42.27 11.43 1.61
N GLN A 355 41.45 11.30 2.66
CA GLN A 355 41.12 10.01 3.27
C GLN A 355 39.98 9.34 2.51
N VAL A 356 39.84 8.03 2.64
CA VAL A 356 38.70 7.28 2.08
C VAL A 356 37.52 7.41 3.03
N GLY A 357 36.41 7.96 2.53
CA GLY A 357 35.12 7.97 3.22
C GLY A 357 34.32 6.69 2.92
N VAL A 358 33.55 6.22 3.88
CA VAL A 358 32.68 5.03 3.72
C VAL A 358 31.22 5.43 3.91
N VAL A 359 30.41 5.20 2.89
CA VAL A 359 28.95 5.28 2.94
C VAL A 359 28.41 3.86 3.05
N ALA A 360 27.74 3.54 4.15
CA ALA A 360 27.14 2.22 4.37
C ALA A 360 25.61 2.30 4.33
N VAL A 361 24.95 1.30 3.77
CA VAL A 361 23.49 1.14 3.91
C VAL A 361 23.19 0.18 5.04
N ALA A 362 22.27 0.56 5.96
CA ALA A 362 21.92 -0.26 7.10
C ALA A 362 20.41 -0.26 7.37
N ALA A 363 19.86 -1.42 7.72
CA ALA A 363 18.49 -1.57 8.16
C ALA A 363 18.43 -1.35 9.70
N GLY A 364 17.72 -0.29 10.09
CA GLY A 364 17.53 0.05 11.50
C GLY A 364 18.73 0.73 12.17
N GLU A 365 18.45 1.42 13.27
CA GLU A 365 19.45 2.27 13.95
C GLU A 365 20.56 1.45 14.62
N GLY A 366 20.25 0.24 15.12
CA GLY A 366 21.27 -0.61 15.75
C GLY A 366 22.41 -1.00 14.81
N LEU A 367 22.09 -1.39 13.55
CA LEU A 367 23.13 -1.64 12.54
C LEU A 367 23.82 -0.33 12.11
N ALA A 368 23.07 0.77 12.02
CA ALA A 368 23.64 2.06 11.71
C ALA A 368 24.67 2.51 12.75
N GLU A 369 24.42 2.31 14.03
CA GLU A 369 25.38 2.58 15.11
C GLU A 369 26.62 1.69 15.02
N ILE A 370 26.46 0.41 14.69
CA ILE A 370 27.59 -0.50 14.47
C ILE A 370 28.46 0.02 13.33
N PHE A 371 27.89 0.35 12.18
CA PHE A 371 28.67 0.90 11.05
C PHE A 371 29.36 2.21 11.41
N ARG A 372 28.69 3.10 12.13
CA ARG A 372 29.31 4.36 12.64
C ARG A 372 30.48 4.05 13.58
N SER A 373 30.33 3.09 14.50
CA SER A 373 31.40 2.68 15.42
C SER A 373 32.59 2.05 14.71
N MET A 374 32.36 1.42 13.57
CA MET A 374 33.41 0.83 12.71
C MET A 374 34.07 1.86 11.79
N GLY A 375 33.63 3.14 11.81
CA GLY A 375 34.23 4.21 11.05
C GLY A 375 33.52 4.58 9.75
N ALA A 376 32.26 4.14 9.54
CA ALA A 376 31.46 4.61 8.41
C ALA A 376 31.24 6.14 8.54
N SER A 377 31.58 6.84 7.47
CA SER A 377 31.48 8.30 7.38
C SER A 377 30.02 8.78 7.26
N TYR A 378 29.18 7.96 6.63
CA TYR A 378 27.76 8.18 6.48
C TYR A 378 27.00 6.84 6.48
N VAL A 379 25.82 6.80 7.08
CA VAL A 379 24.97 5.63 7.03
C VAL A 379 23.61 6.02 6.47
N VAL A 380 23.26 5.41 5.33
CA VAL A 380 21.96 5.57 4.68
C VAL A 380 21.01 4.51 5.24
N SER A 381 19.83 4.92 5.65
CA SER A 381 18.79 3.98 6.08
C SER A 381 18.28 3.17 4.89
N GLY A 382 18.32 1.84 5.00
CA GLY A 382 17.84 0.95 3.94
C GLY A 382 18.07 -0.51 4.25
N GLY A 383 17.30 -1.39 3.61
CA GLY A 383 17.36 -2.84 3.82
C GLY A 383 16.64 -3.60 2.71
N GLN A 384 16.20 -4.83 2.97
CA GLN A 384 15.56 -5.68 1.96
C GLN A 384 14.24 -5.11 1.44
N THR A 385 13.45 -4.51 2.31
CA THR A 385 12.11 -3.98 2.01
C THR A 385 12.09 -2.46 1.83
N ASN A 386 13.14 -1.77 2.29
CA ASN A 386 13.29 -0.32 2.18
C ASN A 386 14.61 0.01 1.46
N ASN A 387 14.61 0.00 0.14
CA ASN A 387 15.79 0.30 -0.65
C ASN A 387 15.95 1.82 -0.80
N PRO A 388 17.13 2.39 -0.46
CA PRO A 388 17.39 3.81 -0.69
C PRO A 388 17.37 4.13 -2.20
N SER A 389 16.90 5.32 -2.53
CA SER A 389 16.93 5.84 -3.90
C SER A 389 18.34 6.19 -4.33
N ILE A 390 18.55 6.31 -5.65
CA ILE A 390 19.80 6.82 -6.23
C ILE A 390 20.11 8.19 -5.67
N GLU A 391 19.10 9.06 -5.49
CA GLU A 391 19.25 10.41 -4.96
C GLU A 391 19.73 10.41 -3.50
N GLU A 392 19.18 9.54 -2.64
CA GLU A 392 19.63 9.40 -1.25
C GLU A 392 21.08 8.94 -1.17
N LEU A 393 21.48 7.98 -1.99
CA LEU A 393 22.87 7.50 -2.07
C LEU A 393 23.81 8.57 -2.62
N PHE A 394 23.40 9.28 -3.67
CA PHE A 394 24.17 10.39 -4.25
C PHE A 394 24.37 11.51 -3.24
N GLN A 395 23.32 11.92 -2.51
CA GLN A 395 23.43 12.94 -1.47
C GLN A 395 24.38 12.49 -0.34
N ALA A 396 24.30 11.23 0.07
CA ALA A 396 25.21 10.67 1.07
C ALA A 396 26.68 10.71 0.61
N ILE A 397 26.96 10.51 -0.68
CA ILE A 397 28.32 10.65 -1.23
C ILE A 397 28.76 12.11 -1.14
N GLN A 398 27.89 13.06 -1.51
CA GLN A 398 28.20 14.50 -1.49
C GLN A 398 28.42 15.04 -0.07
N ASP A 399 27.75 14.48 0.92
CA ASP A 399 27.85 14.91 2.33
C ASP A 399 29.16 14.44 3.00
N VAL A 400 29.89 13.49 2.37
CA VAL A 400 31.20 13.04 2.88
C VAL A 400 32.31 13.95 2.34
N PRO A 401 33.06 14.66 3.19
CA PRO A 401 34.01 15.72 2.78
C PRO A 401 35.35 15.15 2.26
N THR A 402 35.29 14.24 1.26
CA THR A 402 36.49 13.67 0.61
C THR A 402 36.20 13.35 -0.86
N ASP A 403 37.24 13.28 -1.64
CA ASP A 403 37.21 12.90 -3.06
C ASP A 403 37.26 11.37 -3.31
N LYS A 404 37.33 10.57 -2.23
CA LYS A 404 37.42 9.12 -2.29
C LYS A 404 36.36 8.48 -1.41
N VAL A 405 35.27 8.04 -2.01
CA VAL A 405 34.15 7.42 -1.28
C VAL A 405 33.97 5.96 -1.72
N VAL A 406 33.83 5.07 -0.73
CA VAL A 406 33.43 3.67 -0.94
C VAL A 406 31.99 3.51 -0.45
N ILE A 407 31.14 2.92 -1.28
CA ILE A 407 29.75 2.61 -0.91
C ILE A 407 29.67 1.12 -0.55
N LEU A 408 29.07 0.83 0.60
CA LEU A 408 28.75 -0.52 1.07
C LEU A 408 27.22 -0.69 1.00
N PRO A 409 26.68 -1.22 -0.12
CA PRO A 409 25.23 -1.33 -0.30
C PRO A 409 24.58 -2.38 0.62
N ASN A 410 25.35 -3.38 1.07
CA ASN A 410 24.96 -4.45 2.01
C ASN A 410 23.71 -5.29 1.60
N ASN A 411 23.14 -5.00 0.43
CA ASN A 411 22.04 -5.73 -0.17
C ASN A 411 22.18 -5.72 -1.69
N LYS A 412 21.98 -6.88 -2.33
CA LYS A 412 22.07 -7.03 -3.79
C LYS A 412 21.11 -6.11 -4.57
N ASN A 413 19.95 -5.79 -4.00
CA ASN A 413 18.95 -4.94 -4.64
C ASN A 413 19.37 -3.45 -4.68
N ILE A 414 20.38 -3.06 -3.88
CA ILE A 414 20.86 -1.69 -3.76
C ILE A 414 22.10 -1.46 -4.66
N ILE A 415 22.76 -2.52 -5.15
CA ILE A 415 23.98 -2.43 -5.93
C ILE A 415 23.79 -1.55 -7.17
N LEU A 416 22.74 -1.76 -7.96
CA LEU A 416 22.45 -0.97 -9.16
C LEU A 416 22.19 0.51 -8.83
N ALA A 417 21.53 0.80 -7.73
CA ALA A 417 21.30 2.16 -7.27
C ALA A 417 22.61 2.81 -6.82
N ALA A 418 23.48 2.06 -6.14
CA ALA A 418 24.81 2.52 -5.70
C ALA A 418 25.75 2.78 -6.91
N GLU A 419 25.72 1.92 -7.91
CA GLU A 419 26.48 2.13 -9.16
C GLU A 419 26.00 3.38 -9.91
N ALA A 420 24.67 3.56 -10.03
CA ALA A 420 24.11 4.76 -10.65
C ALA A 420 24.45 6.05 -9.86
N ALA A 421 24.40 6.00 -8.52
CA ALA A 421 24.81 7.13 -7.67
C ALA A 421 26.31 7.45 -7.83
N ARG A 422 27.18 6.44 -7.94
CA ARG A 422 28.60 6.60 -8.26
C ARG A 422 28.79 7.29 -9.61
N ASP A 423 28.08 6.86 -10.65
CA ASP A 423 28.22 7.38 -12.01
C ASP A 423 27.71 8.81 -12.17
N LEU A 424 26.86 9.28 -11.25
CA LEU A 424 26.41 10.68 -11.15
C LEU A 424 27.37 11.55 -10.34
N SER A 425 28.28 10.94 -9.59
CA SER A 425 29.23 11.69 -8.75
C SER A 425 30.41 12.18 -9.58
N PRO A 426 30.91 13.43 -9.36
CA PRO A 426 31.99 14.03 -10.14
C PRO A 426 33.34 13.33 -9.95
#